data_57ed03dc45b6019575e9cfbbe108b870
#
_entry.id   57ed03dc45b6019575e9cfbbe108b870
#
_cell.length_a   1.000
_cell.length_b   1.000
_cell.length_c   1.000
_cell.angle_alpha   90.00
_cell.angle_beta   90.00
_cell.angle_gamma   90.00
#
_symmetry.space_group_name_H-M   'P 1'
#
loop_
_entity.id
_entity.type
_entity.pdbx_description
1 polymer ?
#
loop_
_entity_poly.entity_id
_entity_poly.type
_entity_poly.pdbx_seq_one_letter_code
_entity_poly.pdbx_strand_id
1 'polypeptide(L)'
;MLTLFHIGAAGYWSGATIQASDDAVVPSGWTARPVPELQPGEFAQLTAEGWQTTTTPPPAQVVATPQQLPELVVTAIQPDADHAAATQVHSLADVTCPVGAVLRMRAELRGASGELLPLSDSFRMPIRSRDGRERVLLAVMTAGVMHLDVPMRESGAWSATQASVNEGLPPELQMRFAGVTVHAYET
;
A
#
# COMPACT_ATOMS: atom_id res chain seq x y z
N MET A 1 -7.24 -33.36 -1.89
CA MET A 1 -7.39 -31.99 -1.35
C MET A 1 -6.28 -31.77 -0.34
N LEU A 2 -5.40 -30.82 -0.58
CA LEU A 2 -4.18 -30.57 0.20
C LEU A 2 -4.45 -29.46 1.23
N THR A 3 -4.13 -29.71 2.51
CA THR A 3 -4.17 -28.66 3.53
C THR A 3 -2.80 -27.97 3.61
N LEU A 4 -2.79 -26.65 3.47
CA LEU A 4 -1.59 -25.84 3.63
C LEU A 4 -1.64 -25.09 4.96
N PHE A 5 -0.48 -25.00 5.62
CA PHE A 5 -0.30 -24.36 6.92
C PHE A 5 0.60 -23.13 6.75
N HIS A 6 0.17 -22.00 7.24
CA HIS A 6 0.91 -20.74 7.12
C HIS A 6 2.06 -20.66 8.12
N ILE A 7 3.24 -20.33 7.61
CA ILE A 7 4.46 -20.12 8.39
C ILE A 7 4.63 -18.63 8.63
N GLY A 8 4.48 -18.21 9.89
CA GLY A 8 4.70 -16.84 10.32
C GLY A 8 6.16 -16.52 10.63
N ALA A 9 6.37 -15.50 11.44
CA ALA A 9 7.71 -15.02 11.81
C ALA A 9 8.56 -16.14 12.43
N ALA A 10 9.85 -16.16 12.09
CA ALA A 10 10.84 -17.11 12.57
C ALA A 10 10.46 -18.60 12.39
N GLY A 11 9.60 -18.90 11.41
CA GLY A 11 9.19 -20.28 11.12
C GLY A 11 8.05 -20.82 11.97
N TYR A 12 7.43 -20.02 12.82
CA TYR A 12 6.32 -20.47 13.67
C TYR A 12 5.02 -20.64 12.87
N TRP A 13 4.22 -21.65 13.22
CA TRP A 13 2.86 -21.76 12.68
C TRP A 13 1.99 -20.62 13.19
N SER A 14 1.33 -19.91 12.28
CA SER A 14 0.49 -18.75 12.61
C SER A 14 -0.93 -19.11 13.07
N GLY A 15 -1.32 -20.39 13.05
CA GLY A 15 -2.68 -20.84 13.28
C GLY A 15 -3.56 -20.84 12.02
N ALA A 16 -3.11 -20.24 10.92
CA ALA A 16 -3.88 -20.19 9.68
C ALA A 16 -3.68 -21.44 8.82
N THR A 17 -4.77 -21.92 8.22
CA THR A 17 -4.79 -23.04 7.27
C THR A 17 -5.68 -22.71 6.07
N ILE A 18 -5.32 -23.24 4.89
CA ILE A 18 -6.16 -23.17 3.69
C ILE A 18 -6.25 -24.56 3.03
N GLN A 19 -7.33 -24.77 2.29
CA GLN A 19 -7.49 -25.96 1.45
C GLN A 19 -7.09 -25.61 0.01
N ALA A 20 -6.28 -26.45 -0.62
CA ALA A 20 -5.84 -26.29 -1.99
C ALA A 20 -6.10 -27.59 -2.79
N SER A 21 -6.04 -27.53 -4.12
CA SER A 21 -6.06 -28.73 -4.95
C SER A 21 -4.74 -29.49 -4.78
N ASP A 22 -4.78 -30.82 -5.03
CA ASP A 22 -3.58 -31.67 -4.83
C ASP A 22 -2.41 -31.32 -5.77
N ASP A 23 -2.69 -30.62 -6.84
CA ASP A 23 -1.74 -30.13 -7.86
C ASP A 23 -1.35 -28.65 -7.66
N ALA A 24 -1.85 -28.01 -6.61
CA ALA A 24 -1.54 -26.60 -6.37
C ALA A 24 -0.06 -26.39 -6.01
N VAL A 25 0.52 -25.35 -6.59
CA VAL A 25 1.86 -24.89 -6.18
C VAL A 25 1.76 -24.28 -4.78
N VAL A 26 2.57 -24.76 -3.85
CA VAL A 26 2.61 -24.25 -2.48
C VAL A 26 3.15 -22.81 -2.50
N PRO A 27 2.37 -21.80 -2.08
CA PRO A 27 2.83 -20.43 -2.05
C PRO A 27 3.98 -20.22 -1.06
N SER A 28 4.79 -19.18 -1.28
CA SER A 28 5.80 -18.75 -0.30
C SER A 28 5.17 -18.46 1.06
N GLY A 29 5.80 -18.89 2.15
CA GLY A 29 5.27 -18.78 3.51
C GLY A 29 4.23 -19.85 3.87
N TRP A 30 4.00 -20.85 3.02
CA TRP A 30 3.09 -21.97 3.31
C TRP A 30 3.83 -23.31 3.21
N THR A 31 3.31 -24.33 3.89
CA THR A 31 3.81 -25.71 3.81
C THR A 31 2.66 -26.70 3.80
N ALA A 32 2.84 -27.81 3.10
CA ALA A 32 1.92 -28.94 3.11
C ALA A 32 2.22 -29.95 4.26
N ARG A 33 3.29 -29.74 5.01
CA ARG A 33 3.64 -30.60 6.15
C ARG A 33 2.62 -30.36 7.28
N PRO A 34 1.92 -31.41 7.76
CA PRO A 34 0.94 -31.25 8.83
C PRO A 34 1.63 -30.80 10.13
N VAL A 35 0.97 -29.86 10.82
CA VAL A 35 1.42 -29.39 12.14
C VAL A 35 1.15 -30.50 13.16
N PRO A 36 2.07 -30.77 14.10
CA PRO A 36 1.87 -31.75 15.16
C PRO A 36 0.75 -31.31 16.12
N GLU A 37 0.18 -32.26 16.86
CA GLU A 37 -0.72 -31.92 17.97
C GLU A 37 0.02 -31.12 19.04
N LEU A 38 -0.51 -29.95 19.39
CA LEU A 38 0.07 -29.04 20.37
C LEU A 38 -0.67 -29.17 21.72
N GLN A 39 0.09 -29.21 22.81
CA GLN A 39 -0.47 -29.08 24.16
C GLN A 39 -0.65 -27.58 24.52
N PRO A 40 -1.48 -27.25 25.50
CA PRO A 40 -1.63 -25.88 25.96
C PRO A 40 -0.26 -25.25 26.33
N GLY A 41 0.06 -24.12 25.69
CA GLY A 41 1.33 -23.42 25.89
C GLY A 41 2.48 -23.87 24.97
N GLU A 42 2.24 -24.82 24.08
CA GLU A 42 3.21 -25.21 23.04
C GLU A 42 2.96 -24.48 21.73
N PHE A 43 4.04 -24.29 20.98
CA PHE A 43 4.06 -23.67 19.66
C PHE A 43 4.77 -24.62 18.67
N ALA A 44 4.31 -24.66 17.42
CA ALA A 44 5.00 -25.40 16.36
C ALA A 44 5.93 -24.46 15.61
N GLN A 45 7.19 -24.86 15.43
CA GLN A 45 8.18 -24.14 14.64
C GLN A 45 8.70 -25.05 13.53
N LEU A 46 8.66 -24.60 12.28
CA LEU A 46 9.20 -25.32 11.12
C LEU A 46 10.70 -25.02 11.01
N THR A 47 11.49 -26.08 11.08
CA THR A 47 12.94 -26.07 10.89
C THR A 47 13.31 -26.81 9.60
N ALA A 48 14.60 -26.87 9.27
CA ALA A 48 15.09 -27.68 8.13
C ALA A 48 14.74 -29.18 8.27
N GLU A 49 14.65 -29.67 9.50
CA GLU A 49 14.35 -31.07 9.83
C GLU A 49 12.85 -31.38 9.87
N GLY A 50 11.99 -30.36 9.94
CA GLY A 50 10.55 -30.49 10.03
C GLY A 50 9.95 -29.64 11.16
N TRP A 51 8.68 -29.93 11.50
CA TRP A 51 8.01 -29.30 12.64
C TRP A 51 8.61 -29.77 13.97
N GLN A 52 8.90 -28.81 14.83
CA GLN A 52 9.28 -29.04 16.21
C GLN A 52 8.32 -28.34 17.15
N THR A 53 7.97 -28.94 18.28
CA THR A 53 7.21 -28.30 19.34
C THR A 53 8.15 -27.58 20.29
N THR A 54 7.79 -26.39 20.71
CA THR A 54 8.53 -25.57 21.66
C THR A 54 7.60 -24.82 22.59
N THR A 55 8.04 -24.57 23.82
CA THR A 55 7.32 -23.72 24.78
C THR A 55 7.75 -22.24 24.67
N THR A 56 8.75 -21.95 23.85
CA THR A 56 9.13 -20.57 23.56
C THR A 56 8.09 -19.94 22.65
N PRO A 57 7.43 -18.84 23.06
CA PRO A 57 6.45 -18.18 22.22
C PRO A 57 7.11 -17.60 20.96
N PRO A 58 6.37 -17.54 19.82
CA PRO A 58 6.86 -16.87 18.63
C PRO A 58 7.28 -15.44 18.99
N PRO A 59 8.32 -14.90 18.34
CA PRO A 59 8.69 -13.51 18.54
C PRO A 59 7.47 -12.66 18.23
N ALA A 60 7.16 -11.71 19.12
CA ALA A 60 6.06 -10.79 18.90
C ALA A 60 6.26 -10.15 17.53
N GLN A 61 5.28 -10.31 16.63
CA GLN A 61 5.29 -9.55 15.40
C GLN A 61 5.30 -8.08 15.81
N VAL A 62 6.39 -7.40 15.49
CA VAL A 62 6.42 -5.94 15.61
C VAL A 62 5.47 -5.45 14.53
N VAL A 63 4.19 -5.34 14.89
CA VAL A 63 3.24 -4.62 14.06
C VAL A 63 3.77 -3.19 14.03
N ALA A 64 4.27 -2.77 12.87
CA ALA A 64 4.69 -1.39 12.71
C ALA A 64 3.53 -0.51 13.17
N THR A 65 3.75 0.26 14.24
CA THR A 65 2.73 1.20 14.69
C THR A 65 2.48 2.19 13.54
N PRO A 66 1.26 2.74 13.38
CA PRO A 66 0.97 3.71 12.32
C PRO A 66 1.96 4.89 12.28
N GLN A 67 2.59 5.22 13.40
CA GLN A 67 3.63 6.24 13.51
C GLN A 67 4.99 5.82 12.91
N GLN A 68 5.23 4.52 12.70
CA GLN A 68 6.47 4.00 12.11
C GLN A 68 6.37 3.79 10.60
N LEU A 69 5.16 3.87 10.02
CA LEU A 69 5.00 3.78 8.58
C LEU A 69 5.65 4.97 7.89
N PRO A 70 6.32 4.77 6.74
CA PRO A 70 6.79 5.87 5.91
C PRO A 70 5.62 6.74 5.49
N GLU A 71 5.89 7.99 5.15
CA GLU A 71 4.89 8.96 4.75
C GLU A 71 5.14 9.45 3.32
N LEU A 72 4.10 9.38 2.48
CA LEU A 72 4.10 9.99 1.17
C LEU A 72 3.66 11.45 1.31
N VAL A 73 4.59 12.37 1.18
CA VAL A 73 4.37 13.81 1.37
C VAL A 73 4.32 14.49 0.00
N VAL A 74 3.19 15.08 -0.36
CA VAL A 74 3.08 15.92 -1.56
C VAL A 74 3.91 17.18 -1.35
N THR A 75 4.81 17.48 -2.28
CA THR A 75 5.73 18.63 -2.20
C THR A 75 5.44 19.70 -3.24
N ALA A 76 4.77 19.33 -4.35
CA ALA A 76 4.35 20.28 -5.37
C ALA A 76 3.14 19.77 -6.14
N ILE A 77 2.27 20.70 -6.55
CA ILE A 77 1.21 20.48 -7.54
C ILE A 77 1.27 21.63 -8.52
N GLN A 78 1.42 21.32 -9.80
CA GLN A 78 1.52 22.30 -10.87
C GLN A 78 0.55 21.94 -12.00
N PRO A 79 -0.34 22.87 -12.39
CA PRO A 79 -1.17 22.68 -13.58
C PRO A 79 -0.32 22.76 -14.85
N ASP A 80 -0.81 22.20 -15.94
CA ASP A 80 -0.27 22.46 -17.28
C ASP A 80 -0.40 23.95 -17.68
N ALA A 81 0.35 24.37 -18.66
CA ALA A 81 0.43 25.77 -19.05
C ALA A 81 -0.90 26.35 -19.55
N ASP A 82 -1.70 25.52 -20.24
CA ASP A 82 -2.96 25.97 -20.87
C ASP A 82 -4.06 26.24 -19.84
N HIS A 83 -3.98 25.56 -18.67
CA HIS A 83 -4.99 25.66 -17.61
C HIS A 83 -4.47 26.37 -16.36
N ALA A 84 -3.22 26.88 -16.37
CA ALA A 84 -2.60 27.46 -15.18
C ALA A 84 -3.38 28.66 -14.62
N ALA A 85 -3.89 29.54 -15.49
CA ALA A 85 -4.65 30.72 -15.09
C ALA A 85 -6.03 30.40 -14.48
N ALA A 86 -6.61 29.25 -14.85
CA ALA A 86 -7.93 28.80 -14.38
C ALA A 86 -7.85 27.79 -13.22
N THR A 87 -6.64 27.38 -12.84
CA THR A 87 -6.41 26.43 -11.74
C THR A 87 -6.02 27.17 -10.47
N GLN A 88 -6.65 26.80 -9.36
CA GLN A 88 -6.35 27.33 -8.03
C GLN A 88 -5.83 26.21 -7.13
N VAL A 89 -4.60 26.31 -6.70
CA VAL A 89 -3.98 25.43 -5.71
C VAL A 89 -4.17 26.07 -4.33
N HIS A 90 -5.20 25.66 -3.61
CA HIS A 90 -5.52 26.18 -2.26
C HIS A 90 -4.51 25.68 -1.23
N SER A 91 -4.11 24.43 -1.39
CA SER A 91 -3.05 23.76 -0.61
C SER A 91 -2.53 22.56 -1.39
N LEU A 92 -1.50 21.89 -0.85
CA LEU A 92 -1.02 20.62 -1.40
C LEU A 92 -1.99 19.44 -1.21
N ALA A 93 -3.11 19.68 -0.53
CA ALA A 93 -4.18 18.70 -0.34
C ALA A 93 -5.51 19.10 -1.02
N ASP A 94 -5.60 20.32 -1.57
CA ASP A 94 -6.85 20.85 -2.14
C ASP A 94 -6.59 21.73 -3.36
N VAL A 95 -7.17 21.35 -4.50
CA VAL A 95 -6.98 21.99 -5.80
C VAL A 95 -8.32 22.13 -6.51
N THR A 96 -8.55 23.27 -7.15
CA THR A 96 -9.69 23.48 -8.06
C THR A 96 -9.15 23.75 -9.47
N CYS A 97 -9.63 23.01 -10.49
CA CYS A 97 -9.18 23.18 -11.86
C CYS A 97 -10.30 22.91 -12.88
N PRO A 98 -10.21 23.41 -14.12
CA PRO A 98 -11.15 23.05 -15.18
C PRO A 98 -10.95 21.61 -15.63
N VAL A 99 -12.01 21.02 -16.19
CA VAL A 99 -11.92 19.78 -16.96
C VAL A 99 -10.98 20.00 -18.15
N GLY A 100 -10.16 18.99 -18.44
CA GLY A 100 -9.10 19.08 -19.45
C GLY A 100 -7.71 19.34 -18.84
N ALA A 101 -7.64 19.95 -17.66
CA ALA A 101 -6.37 20.22 -17.00
C ALA A 101 -5.59 18.94 -16.67
N VAL A 102 -4.26 19.04 -16.75
CA VAL A 102 -3.33 18.02 -16.24
C VAL A 102 -2.57 18.61 -15.07
N LEU A 103 -2.74 17.99 -13.89
CA LEU A 103 -2.02 18.37 -12.68
C LEU A 103 -0.76 17.50 -12.55
N ARG A 104 0.41 18.11 -12.57
CA ARG A 104 1.69 17.44 -12.30
C ARG A 104 1.97 17.49 -10.82
N MET A 105 1.93 16.33 -10.18
CA MET A 105 2.17 16.18 -8.75
C MET A 105 3.56 15.61 -8.50
N ARG A 106 4.26 16.20 -7.52
CA ARG A 106 5.49 15.66 -6.98
C ARG A 106 5.27 15.33 -5.52
N ALA A 107 5.67 14.12 -5.11
CA ALA A 107 5.65 13.71 -3.70
C ALA A 107 6.97 13.04 -3.33
N GLU A 108 7.26 12.98 -2.04
CA GLU A 108 8.45 12.37 -1.47
C GLU A 108 8.05 11.31 -0.45
N LEU A 109 8.68 10.13 -0.53
CA LEU A 109 8.53 9.10 0.49
C LEU A 109 9.53 9.37 1.61
N ARG A 110 9.00 9.67 2.78
CA ARG A 110 9.80 10.02 3.96
C ARG A 110 9.67 8.97 5.06
N GLY A 111 10.78 8.67 5.72
CA GLY A 111 10.82 7.83 6.90
C GLY A 111 10.32 8.56 8.15
N ALA A 112 10.31 7.85 9.27
CA ALA A 112 9.79 8.37 10.54
C ALA A 112 10.54 9.60 11.08
N SER A 113 11.84 9.75 10.76
CA SER A 113 12.65 10.92 11.11
C SER A 113 12.63 12.03 10.04
N GLY A 114 11.82 11.87 8.97
CA GLY A 114 11.66 12.84 7.91
C GLY A 114 12.68 12.70 6.77
N GLU A 115 13.60 11.75 6.84
CA GLU A 115 14.58 11.46 5.80
C GLU A 115 13.90 10.91 4.54
N LEU A 116 14.47 11.24 3.37
CA LEU A 116 14.02 10.68 2.10
C LEU A 116 14.41 9.20 2.00
N LEU A 117 13.43 8.32 1.79
CA LEU A 117 13.67 6.89 1.58
C LEU A 117 13.91 6.61 0.09
N PRO A 118 15.09 6.09 -0.32
CA PRO A 118 15.46 5.95 -1.73
C PRO A 118 14.81 4.71 -2.38
N LEU A 119 13.48 4.64 -2.36
CA LEU A 119 12.71 3.59 -3.03
C LEU A 119 12.51 3.95 -4.51
N SER A 120 12.67 2.97 -5.40
CA SER A 120 12.31 3.09 -6.81
C SER A 120 11.34 1.98 -7.16
N ASP A 121 10.12 2.34 -7.55
CA ASP A 121 9.05 1.41 -7.88
C ASP A 121 7.96 2.12 -8.71
N SER A 122 7.04 1.34 -9.23
CA SER A 122 5.81 1.85 -9.85
C SER A 122 4.60 1.14 -9.28
N PHE A 123 3.58 1.89 -8.90
CA PHE A 123 2.38 1.33 -8.32
C PHE A 123 1.10 1.98 -8.86
N ARG A 124 0.00 1.25 -8.74
CA ARG A 124 -1.31 1.72 -9.15
C ARG A 124 -1.89 2.59 -8.04
N MET A 125 -2.26 3.82 -8.38
CA MET A 125 -2.90 4.75 -7.45
C MET A 125 -4.35 4.98 -7.89
N PRO A 126 -5.34 4.35 -7.27
CA PRO A 126 -6.74 4.63 -7.52
C PRO A 126 -7.12 6.00 -6.94
N ILE A 127 -7.79 6.81 -7.77
CA ILE A 127 -8.48 8.02 -7.35
C ILE A 127 -9.97 7.79 -7.50
N ARG A 128 -10.74 8.29 -6.53
CA ARG A 128 -12.19 8.09 -6.49
C ARG A 128 -12.92 9.41 -6.44
N SER A 129 -13.99 9.50 -7.23
CA SER A 129 -14.90 10.62 -7.16
C SER A 129 -15.93 10.41 -6.05
N ARG A 130 -16.52 11.51 -5.59
CA ARG A 130 -17.55 11.49 -4.55
C ARG A 130 -18.79 10.67 -4.96
N ASP A 131 -19.08 10.56 -6.24
CA ASP A 131 -20.20 9.78 -6.81
C ASP A 131 -19.84 8.32 -7.10
N GLY A 132 -18.66 7.84 -6.66
CA GLY A 132 -18.24 6.44 -6.72
C GLY A 132 -17.51 6.03 -8.01
N ARG A 133 -17.25 6.95 -8.96
CA ARG A 133 -16.40 6.64 -10.13
C ARG A 133 -14.96 6.44 -9.68
N GLU A 134 -14.26 5.52 -10.31
CA GLU A 134 -12.86 5.23 -10.03
C GLU A 134 -12.00 5.38 -11.29
N ARG A 135 -10.80 5.87 -11.10
CA ARG A 135 -9.74 5.88 -12.11
C ARG A 135 -8.44 5.45 -11.48
N VAL A 136 -7.65 4.69 -12.20
CA VAL A 136 -6.35 4.21 -11.73
C VAL A 136 -5.26 4.96 -12.48
N LEU A 137 -4.40 5.62 -11.74
CA LEU A 137 -3.20 6.30 -12.24
C LEU A 137 -1.98 5.40 -12.01
N LEU A 138 -0.98 5.51 -12.87
CA LEU A 138 0.32 4.88 -12.65
C LEU A 138 1.24 5.90 -11.99
N ALA A 139 1.58 5.67 -10.74
CA ALA A 139 2.57 6.44 -10.00
C ALA A 139 3.96 5.83 -10.21
N VAL A 140 4.93 6.65 -10.58
CA VAL A 140 6.33 6.23 -10.74
C VAL A 140 7.17 6.94 -9.68
N MET A 141 7.85 6.16 -8.88
CA MET A 141 8.77 6.63 -7.84
C MET A 141 10.20 6.31 -8.24
N THR A 142 11.09 7.28 -8.14
CA THR A 142 12.52 7.14 -8.40
C THR A 142 13.31 7.74 -7.25
N ALA A 143 14.11 6.91 -6.59
CA ALA A 143 14.92 7.32 -5.43
C ALA A 143 14.11 8.07 -4.36
N GLY A 144 12.88 7.62 -4.08
CA GLY A 144 11.99 8.20 -3.08
C GLY A 144 11.17 9.40 -3.55
N VAL A 145 11.33 9.84 -4.79
CA VAL A 145 10.56 10.94 -5.39
C VAL A 145 9.54 10.39 -6.38
N MET A 146 8.28 10.65 -6.12
CA MET A 146 7.18 10.28 -7.00
C MET A 146 6.82 11.44 -7.92
N HIS A 147 6.64 11.13 -9.20
CA HIS A 147 6.06 12.01 -10.19
C HIS A 147 4.77 11.38 -10.73
N LEU A 148 3.70 12.16 -10.79
CA LEU A 148 2.39 11.70 -11.21
C LEU A 148 1.67 12.78 -12.01
N ASP A 149 1.26 12.44 -13.23
CA ASP A 149 0.36 13.27 -14.02
C ASP A 149 -1.09 12.84 -13.78
N VAL A 150 -1.91 13.79 -13.35
CA VAL A 150 -3.34 13.59 -13.04
C VAL A 150 -4.19 14.35 -14.06
N PRO A 151 -4.60 13.70 -15.17
CA PRO A 151 -5.46 14.34 -16.16
C PRO A 151 -6.90 14.38 -15.65
N MET A 152 -7.47 15.58 -15.54
CA MET A 152 -8.86 15.81 -15.08
C MET A 152 -9.80 15.78 -16.28
N ARG A 153 -10.30 14.60 -16.65
CA ARG A 153 -11.13 14.40 -17.85
C ARG A 153 -12.64 14.58 -17.61
N GLU A 154 -13.04 14.66 -16.36
CA GLU A 154 -14.44 14.70 -15.95
C GLU A 154 -14.59 15.60 -14.74
N SER A 155 -15.71 16.33 -14.68
CA SER A 155 -16.05 17.17 -13.54
C SER A 155 -16.38 16.35 -12.28
N GLY A 156 -16.21 16.97 -11.13
CA GLY A 156 -16.50 16.41 -9.82
C GLY A 156 -15.35 16.55 -8.83
N ALA A 157 -15.59 16.09 -7.61
CA ALA A 157 -14.55 16.02 -6.58
C ALA A 157 -13.89 14.65 -6.61
N TRP A 158 -12.60 14.63 -6.95
CA TRP A 158 -11.77 13.44 -7.05
C TRP A 158 -10.75 13.42 -5.92
N SER A 159 -10.58 12.30 -5.25
CA SER A 159 -9.65 12.18 -4.13
C SER A 159 -8.77 10.95 -4.21
N ALA A 160 -7.50 11.12 -3.82
CA ALA A 160 -6.62 10.05 -3.37
C ALA A 160 -6.56 10.09 -1.84
N THR A 161 -6.75 8.97 -1.20
CA THR A 161 -6.73 8.83 0.27
C THR A 161 -5.65 7.84 0.70
N GLN A 162 -5.31 7.79 1.98
CA GLN A 162 -4.40 6.77 2.49
C GLN A 162 -4.90 5.35 2.17
N ALA A 163 -6.21 5.11 2.27
CA ALA A 163 -6.78 3.81 1.94
C ALA A 163 -6.59 3.46 0.45
N SER A 164 -6.82 4.42 -0.46
CA SER A 164 -6.66 4.17 -1.90
C SER A 164 -5.18 3.98 -2.31
N VAL A 165 -4.25 4.71 -1.68
CA VAL A 165 -2.81 4.57 -1.97
C VAL A 165 -2.28 3.21 -1.47
N ASN A 166 -2.80 2.70 -0.37
CA ASN A 166 -2.40 1.42 0.20
C ASN A 166 -3.19 0.22 -0.34
N GLU A 167 -4.14 0.45 -1.23
CA GLU A 167 -4.96 -0.61 -1.79
C GLU A 167 -4.12 -1.59 -2.61
N GLY A 168 -4.14 -2.85 -2.22
CA GLY A 168 -3.35 -3.91 -2.85
C GLY A 168 -1.86 -3.92 -2.47
N LEU A 169 -1.39 -2.99 -1.62
CA LEU A 169 -0.02 -3.04 -1.10
C LEU A 169 0.06 -4.00 0.09
N PRO A 170 1.09 -4.85 0.15
CA PRO A 170 1.36 -5.65 1.33
C PRO A 170 1.69 -4.74 2.53
N PRO A 171 1.45 -5.22 3.78
CA PRO A 171 1.59 -4.39 4.99
C PRO A 171 2.94 -3.67 5.12
N GLU A 172 4.02 -4.30 4.69
CA GLU A 172 5.39 -3.76 4.76
C GLU A 172 5.66 -2.63 3.75
N LEU A 173 4.82 -2.48 2.73
CA LEU A 173 4.91 -1.42 1.72
C LEU A 173 3.84 -0.33 1.92
N GLN A 174 3.01 -0.45 2.95
CA GLN A 174 2.03 0.56 3.27
C GLN A 174 2.68 1.85 3.76
N MET A 175 2.01 2.97 3.49
CA MET A 175 2.50 4.29 3.83
C MET A 175 1.38 5.17 4.40
N ARG A 176 1.76 6.17 5.18
CA ARG A 176 0.86 7.26 5.57
C ARG A 176 0.71 8.22 4.39
N PHE A 177 -0.47 8.77 4.24
CA PHE A 177 -0.77 9.76 3.22
C PHE A 177 -1.90 10.68 3.70
N ALA A 178 -1.66 11.97 3.72
CA ALA A 178 -2.66 12.96 4.18
C ALA A 178 -3.89 13.06 3.26
N GLY A 179 -3.73 12.60 2.01
CA GLY A 179 -4.76 12.71 0.99
C GLY A 179 -4.65 13.99 0.15
N VAL A 180 -5.23 13.92 -1.05
CA VAL A 180 -5.39 15.06 -1.96
C VAL A 180 -6.79 15.01 -2.56
N THR A 181 -7.46 16.15 -2.63
CA THR A 181 -8.74 16.32 -3.31
C THR A 181 -8.60 17.32 -4.45
N VAL A 182 -9.15 16.98 -5.60
CA VAL A 182 -9.20 17.85 -6.78
C VAL A 182 -10.67 18.08 -7.15
N HIS A 183 -11.08 19.34 -7.19
CA HIS A 183 -12.39 19.77 -7.63
C HIS A 183 -12.33 20.21 -9.11
N ALA A 184 -12.73 19.33 -10.01
CA ALA A 184 -12.78 19.61 -11.44
C ALA A 184 -14.14 20.18 -11.83
N TYR A 185 -14.16 21.29 -12.55
CA TYR A 185 -15.40 21.95 -13.02
C TYR A 185 -15.44 22.08 -14.54
N GLU A 186 -16.67 22.08 -15.08
CA GLU A 186 -16.90 22.34 -16.50
C GLU A 186 -16.67 23.84 -16.80
N THR A 187 -16.09 24.16 -17.96
CA THR A 187 -15.84 25.52 -18.45
C THR A 187 -16.83 25.89 -19.56
#